data_150585d92108daa09c16c05753fca7b4
#
_entry.id   150585d92108daa09c16c05753fca7b4
#
_cell.length_a   1.000
_cell.length_b   1.000
_cell.length_c   1.000
_cell.angle_alpha   90.00
_cell.angle_beta   90.00
_cell.angle_gamma   90.00
#
_symmetry.space_group_name_H-M   'P 1'
#
loop_
_entity.id
_entity.type
_entity.pdbx_description
1 polymer ?
#
loop_
_entity_poly.entity_id
_entity_poly.type
_entity_poly.pdbx_seq_one_letter_code
_entity_poly.pdbx_strand_id
1 'polypeptide(L)'
;MREEKEISREEFCGDETELSVRQLARIELNQSIPNLSKASFIANRLGVKLGTLTDGDSLELPKRYKELKYLLLRTPTYGDQVRLDRKNDYFDEIAEVFYDVIPEEERLIIDCLQSKFDVHFSEDVNFGEGILNDYFGQVNRKKVFTINDLILIDLYFA
;
A
#
# COMPACT_ATOMS: atom_id res chain seq x y z
N MET A 1 19.58 0.78 -15.04
CA MET A 1 19.34 2.25 -15.07
C MET A 1 19.95 3.02 -13.89
N ARG A 2 19.57 2.75 -12.61
CA ARG A 2 20.19 3.46 -11.45
C ARG A 2 21.67 3.07 -11.30
N GLU A 3 21.97 1.79 -11.36
CA GLU A 3 23.33 1.23 -11.25
C GLU A 3 24.26 1.73 -12.38
N GLU A 4 23.72 1.89 -13.58
CA GLU A 4 24.47 2.47 -14.72
C GLU A 4 24.87 3.94 -14.47
N LYS A 5 24.16 4.62 -13.57
CA LYS A 5 24.48 5.99 -13.13
C LYS A 5 25.31 6.04 -11.86
N GLU A 6 25.72 4.88 -11.33
CA GLU A 6 26.52 4.73 -10.12
C GLU A 6 25.92 5.41 -8.87
N ILE A 7 24.59 5.52 -8.80
CA ILE A 7 23.86 6.11 -7.67
C ILE A 7 23.54 5.01 -6.67
N SER A 8 23.87 5.16 -5.39
CA SER A 8 23.48 4.22 -4.34
C SER A 8 21.96 4.26 -4.08
N ARG A 9 21.39 3.25 -3.43
CA ARG A 9 19.96 3.26 -3.07
C ARG A 9 19.65 4.35 -2.06
N GLU A 10 20.54 4.56 -1.10
CA GLU A 10 20.43 5.60 -0.07
C GLU A 10 20.41 6.99 -0.68
N GLU A 11 21.36 7.26 -1.60
CA GLU A 11 21.42 8.52 -2.32
C GLU A 11 20.19 8.71 -3.21
N PHE A 12 19.71 7.65 -3.83
CA PHE A 12 18.53 7.68 -4.71
C PHE A 12 17.26 7.99 -3.92
N CYS A 13 17.08 7.40 -2.75
CA CYS A 13 15.89 7.58 -1.90
C CYS A 13 15.93 8.88 -1.08
N GLY A 14 17.11 9.42 -0.80
CA GLY A 14 17.28 10.67 -0.03
C GLY A 14 16.75 10.53 1.40
N ASP A 15 15.77 11.34 1.78
CA ASP A 15 15.15 11.34 3.12
C ASP A 15 14.13 10.21 3.36
N GLU A 16 13.96 9.35 2.38
CA GLU A 16 13.01 8.23 2.38
C GLU A 16 11.52 8.61 2.57
N THR A 17 11.16 9.86 2.36
CA THR A 17 9.76 10.30 2.47
C THR A 17 8.89 9.73 1.35
N GLU A 18 9.38 9.81 0.10
CA GLU A 18 8.64 9.34 -1.09
C GLU A 18 8.86 7.83 -1.36
N LEU A 19 10.07 7.36 -1.13
CA LEU A 19 10.50 5.99 -1.42
C LEU A 19 11.59 5.57 -0.43
N SER A 20 11.37 4.50 0.33
CA SER A 20 12.40 3.96 1.21
C SER A 20 13.38 3.06 0.45
N VAL A 21 14.60 2.92 0.98
CA VAL A 21 15.64 2.02 0.45
C VAL A 21 15.11 0.58 0.33
N ARG A 22 14.34 0.12 1.32
CA ARG A 22 13.74 -1.22 1.32
C ARG A 22 12.68 -1.38 0.22
N GLN A 23 11.83 -0.37 0.02
CA GLN A 23 10.83 -0.37 -1.05
C GLN A 23 11.50 -0.36 -2.44
N LEU A 24 12.53 0.48 -2.62
CA LEU A 24 13.30 0.51 -3.87
C LEU A 24 13.93 -0.86 -4.17
N ALA A 25 14.53 -1.51 -3.17
CA ALA A 25 15.14 -2.83 -3.34
C ALA A 25 14.09 -3.86 -3.80
N ARG A 26 12.89 -3.88 -3.23
CA ARG A 26 11.82 -4.79 -3.63
C ARG A 26 11.33 -4.52 -5.05
N ILE A 27 11.23 -3.25 -5.44
CA ILE A 27 10.85 -2.86 -6.81
C ILE A 27 11.92 -3.32 -7.81
N GLU A 28 13.20 -3.09 -7.54
CA GLU A 28 14.32 -3.53 -8.40
C GLU A 28 14.38 -5.06 -8.55
N LEU A 29 13.97 -5.81 -7.53
CA LEU A 29 13.90 -7.28 -7.53
C LEU A 29 12.58 -7.83 -8.11
N ASN A 30 11.70 -6.99 -8.63
CA ASN A 30 10.34 -7.35 -9.09
C ASN A 30 9.48 -8.04 -8.02
N GLN A 31 9.73 -7.75 -6.76
CA GLN A 31 8.96 -8.28 -5.62
C GLN A 31 7.78 -7.37 -5.24
N SER A 32 7.77 -6.14 -5.73
CA SER A 32 6.67 -5.21 -5.50
C SER A 32 6.39 -4.33 -6.72
N ILE A 33 5.13 -3.97 -6.89
CA ILE A 33 4.66 -3.07 -7.93
C ILE A 33 4.60 -1.67 -7.33
N PRO A 34 5.32 -0.66 -7.86
CA PRO A 34 5.21 0.71 -7.38
C PRO A 34 3.84 1.31 -7.74
N ASN A 35 3.31 2.16 -6.87
CA ASN A 35 2.18 3.01 -7.24
C ASN A 35 2.63 4.15 -8.18
N LEU A 36 1.66 4.90 -8.71
CA LEU A 36 1.94 5.99 -9.65
C LEU A 36 2.89 7.05 -9.05
N SER A 37 2.73 7.39 -7.78
CA SER A 37 3.57 8.39 -7.10
C SER A 37 5.02 7.94 -7.04
N LYS A 38 5.28 6.69 -6.61
CA LYS A 38 6.63 6.11 -6.55
C LYS A 38 7.24 5.93 -7.93
N ALA A 39 6.47 5.46 -8.89
CA ALA A 39 6.94 5.33 -10.27
C ALA A 39 7.33 6.69 -10.86
N SER A 40 6.56 7.75 -10.59
CA SER A 40 6.87 9.13 -10.99
C SER A 40 8.13 9.65 -10.29
N PHE A 41 8.30 9.40 -9.00
CA PHE A 41 9.51 9.74 -8.26
C PHE A 41 10.75 9.07 -8.87
N ILE A 42 10.67 7.77 -9.13
CA ILE A 42 11.76 7.00 -9.76
C ILE A 42 12.09 7.56 -11.14
N ALA A 43 11.08 7.81 -11.98
CA ALA A 43 11.27 8.37 -13.32
C ALA A 43 11.98 9.74 -13.27
N ASN A 44 11.54 10.63 -12.38
CA ASN A 44 12.15 11.95 -12.20
C ASN A 44 13.61 11.85 -11.73
N ARG A 45 13.89 10.98 -10.77
CA ARG A 45 15.27 10.74 -10.28
C ARG A 45 16.20 10.18 -11.36
N LEU A 46 15.67 9.33 -12.24
CA LEU A 46 16.40 8.77 -13.36
C LEU A 46 16.50 9.73 -14.56
N GLY A 47 15.72 10.80 -14.57
CA GLY A 47 15.65 11.73 -15.72
C GLY A 47 15.02 11.10 -16.96
N VAL A 48 14.08 10.16 -16.77
CA VAL A 48 13.37 9.48 -17.86
C VAL A 48 11.87 9.78 -17.79
N LYS A 49 11.16 9.57 -18.90
CA LYS A 49 9.69 9.69 -18.89
C LYS A 49 9.08 8.49 -18.16
N LEU A 50 7.98 8.71 -17.45
CA LEU A 50 7.26 7.65 -16.75
C LEU A 50 6.91 6.46 -17.67
N GLY A 51 6.43 6.74 -18.90
CA GLY A 51 6.15 5.72 -19.91
C GLY A 51 7.35 4.88 -20.37
N THR A 52 8.58 5.28 -20.01
CA THR A 52 9.78 4.45 -20.23
C THR A 52 9.94 3.36 -19.18
N LEU A 53 9.40 3.58 -17.99
CA LEU A 53 9.48 2.64 -16.86
C LEU A 53 8.29 1.68 -16.84
N THR A 54 7.14 2.14 -17.30
CA THR A 54 5.89 1.37 -17.21
C THR A 54 4.96 1.72 -18.36
N ASP A 55 4.13 0.76 -18.75
CA ASP A 55 2.95 1.06 -19.54
C ASP A 55 1.96 1.85 -18.67
N GLY A 56 1.61 3.07 -19.06
CA GLY A 56 0.82 4.00 -18.23
C GLY A 56 -0.48 3.39 -17.69
N ASP A 57 -1.15 2.55 -18.46
CA ASP A 57 -2.39 1.87 -18.05
C ASP A 57 -2.18 0.83 -16.94
N SER A 58 -0.97 0.30 -16.79
CA SER A 58 -0.64 -0.71 -15.77
C SER A 58 -0.53 -0.15 -14.35
N LEU A 59 -0.45 1.17 -14.21
CA LEU A 59 -0.34 1.85 -12.91
C LEU A 59 -1.69 2.32 -12.36
N GLU A 60 -2.75 2.26 -13.14
CA GLU A 60 -4.10 2.54 -12.65
C GLU A 60 -4.65 1.36 -11.86
N LEU A 61 -5.17 1.67 -10.66
CA LEU A 61 -5.85 0.66 -9.85
C LEU A 61 -7.12 0.19 -10.57
N PRO A 62 -7.38 -1.14 -10.61
CA PRO A 62 -8.59 -1.69 -11.20
C PRO A 62 -9.85 -1.04 -10.63
N LYS A 63 -10.81 -0.72 -11.50
CA LYS A 63 -12.05 -0.05 -11.07
C LYS A 63 -12.79 -0.83 -9.99
N ARG A 64 -12.92 -2.15 -10.17
CA ARG A 64 -13.59 -3.03 -9.21
C ARG A 64 -12.86 -3.07 -7.87
N TYR A 65 -11.53 -3.08 -7.85
CA TYR A 65 -10.75 -2.95 -6.62
C TYR A 65 -11.07 -1.65 -5.87
N LYS A 66 -11.11 -0.51 -6.60
CA LYS A 66 -11.47 0.80 -5.99
C LYS A 66 -12.87 0.78 -5.37
N GLU A 67 -13.83 0.13 -6.02
CA GLU A 67 -15.20 -0.06 -5.50
C GLU A 67 -15.20 -0.90 -4.21
N LEU A 68 -14.51 -2.04 -4.20
CA LEU A 68 -14.42 -2.93 -3.04
C LEU A 68 -13.75 -2.22 -1.85
N LYS A 69 -12.64 -1.54 -2.07
CA LYS A 69 -11.96 -0.75 -1.04
C LYS A 69 -12.88 0.34 -0.47
N TYR A 70 -13.62 1.02 -1.32
CA TYR A 70 -14.62 2.00 -0.88
C TYR A 70 -15.71 1.36 -0.02
N LEU A 71 -16.22 0.20 -0.39
CA LEU A 71 -17.23 -0.54 0.37
C LEU A 71 -16.69 -1.01 1.73
N LEU A 72 -15.44 -1.50 1.79
CA LEU A 72 -14.78 -1.86 3.04
C LEU A 72 -14.72 -0.69 4.02
N LEU A 73 -14.40 0.52 3.53
CA LEU A 73 -14.32 1.73 4.35
C LEU A 73 -15.69 2.26 4.79
N ARG A 74 -16.71 2.11 3.95
CA ARG A 74 -18.03 2.73 4.15
C ARG A 74 -19.08 1.83 4.78
N THR A 75 -18.85 0.52 4.85
CA THR A 75 -19.83 -0.43 5.38
C THR A 75 -19.61 -0.65 6.88
N PRO A 76 -20.40 -0.04 7.76
CA PRO A 76 -20.34 -0.32 9.19
C PRO A 76 -20.97 -1.69 9.46
N THR A 77 -20.38 -2.45 10.36
CA THR A 77 -20.85 -3.81 10.69
C THR A 77 -21.88 -3.82 11.84
N TYR A 78 -21.66 -2.99 12.85
CA TYR A 78 -22.49 -2.92 14.08
C TYR A 78 -22.78 -4.30 14.73
N GLY A 79 -21.91 -5.29 14.51
CA GLY A 79 -22.13 -6.66 14.98
C GLY A 79 -23.21 -7.46 14.23
N ASP A 80 -23.75 -6.92 13.12
CA ASP A 80 -24.73 -7.59 12.29
C ASP A 80 -24.06 -8.65 11.41
N GLN A 81 -24.46 -9.93 11.53
CA GLN A 81 -23.81 -11.06 10.85
C GLN A 81 -23.85 -10.92 9.33
N VAL A 82 -24.95 -10.47 8.74
CA VAL A 82 -25.07 -10.31 7.29
C VAL A 82 -24.09 -9.26 6.76
N ARG A 83 -23.84 -8.21 7.54
CA ARG A 83 -22.86 -7.18 7.17
C ARG A 83 -21.43 -7.67 7.35
N LEU A 84 -21.18 -8.48 8.38
CA LEU A 84 -19.89 -9.12 8.61
C LEU A 84 -19.56 -10.08 7.45
N ASP A 85 -20.49 -10.97 7.09
CA ASP A 85 -20.33 -11.90 5.97
C ASP A 85 -20.05 -11.17 4.66
N ARG A 86 -20.83 -10.12 4.37
CA ARG A 86 -20.62 -9.29 3.18
C ARG A 86 -19.24 -8.61 3.16
N LYS A 87 -18.74 -8.20 4.30
CA LYS A 87 -17.41 -7.59 4.40
C LYS A 87 -16.31 -8.63 4.17
N ASN A 88 -16.48 -9.84 4.66
CA ASN A 88 -15.62 -10.98 4.33
C ASN A 88 -15.61 -11.26 2.82
N ASP A 89 -16.78 -11.30 2.16
CA ASP A 89 -16.86 -11.49 0.72
C ASP A 89 -16.03 -10.44 -0.06
N TYR A 90 -15.99 -9.19 0.42
CA TYR A 90 -15.17 -8.15 -0.22
C TYR A 90 -13.67 -8.39 -0.03
N PHE A 91 -13.23 -8.84 1.16
CA PHE A 91 -11.84 -9.22 1.39
C PHE A 91 -11.45 -10.44 0.56
N ASP A 92 -12.30 -11.45 0.48
CA ASP A 92 -12.06 -12.66 -0.32
C ASP A 92 -11.93 -12.32 -1.80
N GLU A 93 -12.83 -11.49 -2.37
CA GLU A 93 -12.72 -11.04 -3.76
C GLU A 93 -11.41 -10.28 -4.01
N ILE A 94 -10.97 -9.42 -3.07
CA ILE A 94 -9.71 -8.70 -3.21
C ILE A 94 -8.53 -9.66 -3.14
N ALA A 95 -8.54 -10.61 -2.21
CA ALA A 95 -7.46 -11.58 -2.03
C ALA A 95 -7.30 -12.49 -3.26
N GLU A 96 -8.40 -12.97 -3.80
CA GLU A 96 -8.38 -13.92 -4.93
C GLU A 96 -8.08 -13.27 -6.28
N VAL A 97 -8.56 -12.04 -6.51
CA VAL A 97 -8.54 -11.42 -7.84
C VAL A 97 -7.51 -10.31 -7.96
N PHE A 98 -7.28 -9.53 -6.92
CA PHE A 98 -6.54 -8.27 -7.03
C PHE A 98 -5.24 -8.24 -6.25
N TYR A 99 -5.06 -9.06 -5.21
CA TYR A 99 -3.95 -8.95 -4.29
C TYR A 99 -2.58 -8.97 -4.98
N ASP A 100 -2.41 -9.82 -5.98
CA ASP A 100 -1.14 -9.96 -6.71
C ASP A 100 -0.89 -8.88 -7.77
N VAL A 101 -1.93 -8.13 -8.17
CA VAL A 101 -1.85 -7.13 -9.24
C VAL A 101 -1.91 -5.69 -8.74
N ILE A 102 -2.22 -5.46 -7.48
CA ILE A 102 -2.22 -4.13 -6.87
C ILE A 102 -0.84 -3.78 -6.30
N PRO A 103 -0.49 -2.47 -6.21
CA PRO A 103 0.74 -2.01 -5.58
C PRO A 103 0.87 -2.47 -4.12
N GLU A 104 2.11 -2.54 -3.64
CA GLU A 104 2.43 -2.94 -2.26
C GLU A 104 1.69 -2.08 -1.22
N GLU A 105 1.58 -0.78 -1.44
CA GLU A 105 0.86 0.12 -0.53
C GLU A 105 -0.64 -0.21 -0.44
N GLU A 106 -1.22 -0.67 -1.53
CA GLU A 106 -2.63 -1.07 -1.53
C GLU A 106 -2.82 -2.40 -0.80
N ARG A 107 -1.92 -3.38 -0.99
CA ARG A 107 -1.92 -4.64 -0.21
C ARG A 107 -1.84 -4.34 1.28
N LEU A 108 -0.88 -3.49 1.67
CA LEU A 108 -0.71 -3.05 3.04
C LEU A 108 -2.00 -2.49 3.65
N ILE A 109 -2.73 -1.66 2.89
CA ILE A 109 -3.98 -1.07 3.37
C ILE A 109 -5.07 -2.11 3.53
N ILE A 110 -5.15 -3.07 2.62
CA ILE A 110 -6.09 -4.20 2.77
C ILE A 110 -5.75 -5.02 4.01
N ASP A 111 -4.47 -5.32 4.24
CA ASP A 111 -4.01 -6.04 5.43
C ASP A 111 -4.32 -5.26 6.71
N CYS A 112 -4.17 -3.92 6.71
CA CYS A 112 -4.56 -3.06 7.83
C CYS A 112 -6.07 -3.11 8.10
N LEU A 113 -6.89 -3.02 7.06
CA LEU A 113 -8.34 -3.06 7.18
C LEU A 113 -8.83 -4.44 7.65
N GLN A 114 -8.22 -5.50 7.16
CA GLN A 114 -8.52 -6.86 7.59
C GLN A 114 -8.09 -7.08 9.04
N SER A 115 -6.89 -6.65 9.44
CA SER A 115 -6.42 -6.72 10.82
C SER A 115 -7.39 -6.03 11.79
N LYS A 116 -7.87 -4.83 11.46
CA LYS A 116 -8.90 -4.16 12.26
C LYS A 116 -10.22 -4.92 12.32
N PHE A 117 -10.58 -5.58 11.24
CA PHE A 117 -11.79 -6.39 11.18
C PHE A 117 -11.65 -7.65 12.05
N ASP A 118 -10.49 -8.30 12.00
CA ASP A 118 -10.19 -9.54 12.72
C ASP A 118 -9.93 -9.33 14.21
N VAL A 119 -9.44 -8.16 14.64
CA VAL A 119 -9.27 -7.81 16.08
C VAL A 119 -10.57 -7.95 16.87
N HIS A 120 -11.73 -7.80 16.23
CA HIS A 120 -13.00 -8.10 16.87
C HIS A 120 -13.24 -9.61 17.12
N PHE A 121 -12.43 -10.48 16.54
CA PHE A 121 -12.59 -11.95 16.60
C PHE A 121 -11.37 -12.68 17.15
N SER A 122 -10.17 -12.14 16.95
CA SER A 122 -8.93 -12.71 17.46
C SER A 122 -8.26 -11.68 18.37
N GLU A 123 -8.11 -11.89 19.62
CA GLU A 123 -7.42 -11.00 20.57
C GLU A 123 -5.92 -10.80 20.24
N ASP A 124 -5.49 -11.09 19.00
CA ASP A 124 -4.09 -11.00 18.58
C ASP A 124 -3.79 -9.61 17.99
N VAL A 125 -3.23 -8.74 18.82
CA VAL A 125 -2.78 -7.37 18.48
C VAL A 125 -1.45 -7.34 17.72
N ASN A 126 -0.73 -8.46 17.59
CA ASN A 126 0.63 -8.46 17.02
C ASN A 126 0.66 -8.35 15.50
N PHE A 127 -0.44 -8.60 14.82
CA PHE A 127 -0.51 -8.61 13.35
C PHE A 127 -0.16 -7.26 12.72
N GLY A 128 -0.47 -6.15 13.39
CA GLY A 128 -0.19 -4.79 12.92
C GLY A 128 1.25 -4.31 13.16
N GLU A 129 2.01 -4.89 14.08
CA GLU A 129 3.33 -4.37 14.46
C GLU A 129 4.35 -4.38 13.32
N GLY A 130 4.41 -5.44 12.54
CA GLY A 130 5.33 -5.54 11.40
C GLY A 130 5.05 -4.48 10.33
N ILE A 131 3.78 -4.21 10.09
CA ILE A 131 3.31 -3.18 9.16
C ILE A 131 3.72 -1.79 9.66
N LEU A 132 3.42 -1.50 10.92
CA LEU A 132 3.70 -0.19 11.54
C LEU A 132 5.21 0.09 11.59
N ASN A 133 6.03 -0.89 11.93
CA ASN A 133 7.48 -0.74 11.98
C ASN A 133 8.08 -0.39 10.60
N ASP A 134 7.52 -0.93 9.52
CA ASP A 134 8.03 -0.70 8.17
C ASP A 134 7.59 0.65 7.57
N TYR A 135 6.39 1.14 7.91
CA TYR A 135 5.76 2.26 7.19
C TYR A 135 5.45 3.49 8.05
N PHE A 136 5.27 3.33 9.36
CA PHE A 136 4.86 4.43 10.24
C PHE A 136 5.88 5.58 10.27
N GLY A 137 7.18 5.25 10.27
CA GLY A 137 8.25 6.25 10.21
C GLY A 137 8.23 7.09 8.93
N GLN A 138 7.84 6.49 7.80
CA GLN A 138 7.68 7.20 6.52
C GLN A 138 6.46 8.12 6.55
N VAL A 139 5.33 7.66 7.06
CA VAL A 139 4.10 8.45 7.18
C VAL A 139 4.31 9.66 8.09
N ASN A 140 5.01 9.51 9.21
CA ASN A 140 5.29 10.61 10.15
C ASN A 140 6.14 11.75 9.56
N ARG A 141 6.87 11.52 8.47
CA ARG A 141 7.64 12.57 7.78
C ARG A 141 6.83 13.37 6.79
N LYS A 142 5.64 12.88 6.40
CA LYS A 142 4.78 13.53 5.42
C LYS A 142 4.14 14.80 6.00
N LYS A 143 3.99 15.80 5.14
CA LYS A 143 3.25 17.04 5.44
C LYS A 143 1.81 17.00 4.98
N VAL A 144 1.50 16.11 4.03
CA VAL A 144 0.16 15.91 3.46
C VAL A 144 -0.13 14.42 3.48
N PHE A 145 -1.27 14.05 4.03
CA PHE A 145 -1.68 12.65 4.20
C PHE A 145 -2.69 12.25 3.13
N THR A 146 -2.51 11.07 2.58
CA THR A 146 -3.50 10.39 1.74
C THR A 146 -4.49 9.60 2.60
N ILE A 147 -5.56 9.08 2.00
CA ILE A 147 -6.48 8.16 2.69
C ILE A 147 -5.74 6.93 3.21
N ASN A 148 -4.79 6.40 2.45
CA ASN A 148 -3.98 5.26 2.88
C ASN A 148 -3.13 5.57 4.11
N ASP A 149 -2.52 6.74 4.17
CA ASP A 149 -1.78 7.17 5.35
C ASP A 149 -2.68 7.26 6.59
N LEU A 150 -3.91 7.75 6.42
CA LEU A 150 -4.88 7.84 7.52
C LEU A 150 -5.33 6.45 8.01
N ILE A 151 -5.49 5.47 7.12
CA ILE A 151 -5.82 4.08 7.50
C ILE A 151 -4.68 3.47 8.31
N LEU A 152 -3.42 3.72 7.90
CA LEU A 152 -2.26 3.25 8.64
C LEU A 152 -2.14 3.91 10.03
N ILE A 153 -2.39 5.20 10.11
CA ILE A 153 -2.41 5.95 11.39
C ILE A 153 -3.55 5.42 12.28
N ASP A 154 -4.70 5.15 11.72
CA ASP A 154 -5.86 4.60 12.44
C ASP A 154 -5.58 3.20 13.01
N LEU A 155 -4.80 2.37 12.31
CA LEU A 155 -4.32 1.09 12.84
C LEU A 155 -3.40 1.29 14.05
N TYR A 156 -2.57 2.33 14.06
CA TYR A 156 -1.67 2.62 15.19
C TYR A 156 -2.43 2.94 16.47
N PHE A 157 -3.63 3.50 16.37
CA PHE A 157 -4.48 3.84 17.51
C PHE A 157 -5.50 2.75 17.87
N ALA A 158 -5.55 1.66 17.14
CA ALA A 158 -6.48 0.55 17.39
C ALA A 158 -5.90 -0.46 18.37
#